data_beab0e644f629843ddca46f5171a5cfc
#
_entry.id   beab0e644f629843ddca46f5171a5cfc
#
_cell.length_a   1.000
_cell.length_b   1.000
_cell.length_c   1.000
_cell.angle_alpha   90.00
_cell.angle_beta   90.00
_cell.angle_gamma   90.00
#
_symmetry.space_group_name_H-M   'P 1'
#
loop_
_entity.id
_entity.type
_entity.pdbx_description
1 polymer ?
#
loop_
_entity_poly.entity_id
_entity_poly.type
_entity_poly.pdbx_seq_one_letter_code
_entity_poly.pdbx_strand_id
1 'polypeptide(L)'
;SPPSAACANEIGTVEMVPGKVVNSFRASAALQRIKGDVPLKYSEHLYNTITGTQFYPDCAVKKEEILDFLQPEDVEEVVSLYLQLEKGYLLYSSTNKLDTQTYEFVAVARDGSHKAYPQVKTGKTPLDGSHYKELTANGDKVFLFTVEGEYKNTAGMDIIDRKALIDFIYGHKSIMPGRIRQWL
;
A
#
# COMPACT_ATOMS: atom_id res chain seq x y z
N SER A 1 8.88 -25.31 -14.29
CA SER A 1 7.94 -26.08 -13.46
C SER A 1 7.46 -25.15 -12.34
N PRO A 2 6.18 -25.15 -11.97
CA PRO A 2 5.76 -24.43 -10.78
C PRO A 2 6.53 -24.96 -9.57
N PRO A 3 6.85 -24.11 -8.57
CA PRO A 3 7.51 -24.55 -7.35
C PRO A 3 6.72 -25.71 -6.74
N SER A 4 7.42 -26.70 -6.20
CA SER A 4 6.77 -27.82 -5.52
C SER A 4 5.97 -27.32 -4.32
N ALA A 5 4.95 -28.08 -3.90
CA ALA A 5 4.13 -27.74 -2.73
C ALA A 5 4.99 -27.53 -1.46
N ALA A 6 6.14 -28.22 -1.33
CA ALA A 6 7.10 -28.02 -0.27
C ALA A 6 7.72 -26.61 -0.32
N CYS A 7 8.10 -26.14 -1.51
CA CYS A 7 8.67 -24.81 -1.69
C CYS A 7 7.65 -23.69 -1.36
N ALA A 8 6.38 -23.90 -1.69
CA ALA A 8 5.32 -22.96 -1.33
C ALA A 8 5.09 -22.88 0.19
N ASN A 9 5.28 -23.97 0.92
CA ASN A 9 5.16 -23.98 2.39
C ASN A 9 6.35 -23.29 3.08
N GLU A 10 7.53 -23.30 2.46
CA GLU A 10 8.73 -22.64 3.02
C GLU A 10 8.75 -21.14 2.74
N ILE A 11 8.20 -20.70 1.59
CA ILE A 11 8.20 -19.29 1.16
C ILE A 11 6.94 -18.56 1.63
N GLY A 12 5.91 -19.28 2.04
CA GLY A 12 4.60 -18.77 2.36
C GLY A 12 3.61 -18.87 1.18
N THR A 13 2.42 -18.35 1.38
CA THR A 13 1.37 -18.33 0.37
C THR A 13 1.63 -17.23 -0.67
N VAL A 14 0.99 -17.33 -1.83
CA VAL A 14 1.05 -16.29 -2.88
C VAL A 14 0.62 -14.92 -2.36
N GLU A 15 -0.24 -14.89 -1.35
CA GLU A 15 -0.68 -13.67 -0.66
C GLU A 15 0.45 -12.95 0.11
N MET A 16 1.54 -13.65 0.41
CA MET A 16 2.72 -13.07 1.05
C MET A 16 3.72 -12.50 0.05
N VAL A 17 3.59 -12.82 -1.23
CA VAL A 17 4.49 -12.29 -2.27
C VAL A 17 4.04 -10.87 -2.64
N PRO A 18 4.97 -9.89 -2.66
CA PRO A 18 4.64 -8.52 -3.03
C PRO A 18 3.93 -8.44 -4.39
N GLY A 19 2.83 -7.70 -4.45
CA GLY A 19 1.97 -7.62 -5.64
C GLY A 19 2.70 -7.15 -6.90
N LYS A 20 3.66 -6.22 -6.79
CA LYS A 20 4.50 -5.78 -7.93
C LYS A 20 5.35 -6.92 -8.49
N VAL A 21 5.78 -7.87 -7.65
CA VAL A 21 6.53 -9.06 -8.08
C VAL A 21 5.60 -10.02 -8.81
N VAL A 22 4.44 -10.34 -8.22
CA VAL A 22 3.44 -11.23 -8.85
C VAL A 22 3.01 -10.70 -10.23
N ASN A 23 2.74 -9.41 -10.33
CA ASN A 23 2.32 -8.79 -11.58
C ASN A 23 3.40 -8.83 -12.67
N SER A 24 4.69 -8.88 -12.29
CA SER A 24 5.79 -9.03 -13.25
C SER A 24 5.80 -10.36 -13.97
N PHE A 25 5.17 -11.41 -13.43
CA PHE A 25 5.12 -12.76 -13.98
C PHE A 25 3.82 -13.07 -14.75
N ARG A 26 2.91 -12.12 -14.88
CA ARG A 26 1.61 -12.32 -15.56
C ARG A 26 1.68 -12.29 -17.09
N ALA A 27 2.84 -12.11 -17.68
CA ALA A 27 2.94 -12.07 -19.13
C ALA A 27 2.95 -13.46 -19.76
N SER A 28 2.31 -13.59 -20.92
CA SER A 28 2.08 -14.84 -21.65
C SER A 28 3.24 -15.27 -22.58
N ALA A 29 4.39 -14.60 -22.52
CA ALA A 29 5.52 -14.93 -23.38
C ALA A 29 6.35 -16.08 -22.83
N ALA A 30 6.78 -16.99 -23.71
CA ALA A 30 7.61 -18.15 -23.36
C ALA A 30 8.99 -17.74 -22.81
N LEU A 31 9.49 -16.56 -23.17
CA LEU A 31 10.69 -15.95 -22.65
C LEU A 31 10.42 -14.46 -22.40
N GLN A 32 10.60 -14.02 -21.18
CA GLN A 32 10.34 -12.63 -20.78
C GLN A 32 11.51 -12.07 -19.99
N ARG A 33 11.95 -10.88 -20.36
CA ARG A 33 12.86 -10.09 -19.52
C ARG A 33 12.03 -9.34 -18.48
N ILE A 34 12.20 -9.68 -17.22
CA ILE A 34 11.63 -8.92 -16.11
C ILE A 34 12.38 -7.58 -16.03
N LYS A 35 11.64 -6.49 -16.12
CA LYS A 35 12.17 -5.14 -16.00
C LYS A 35 11.71 -4.50 -14.69
N GLY A 36 12.58 -3.76 -14.06
CA GLY A 36 12.26 -3.00 -12.85
C GLY A 36 13.03 -3.47 -11.61
N ASP A 37 13.24 -2.55 -10.69
CA ASP A 37 14.06 -2.79 -9.50
C ASP A 37 13.33 -3.66 -8.45
N VAL A 38 12.01 -3.57 -8.40
CA VAL A 38 11.20 -4.29 -7.40
C VAL A 38 11.35 -5.81 -7.51
N PRO A 39 11.14 -6.47 -8.69
CA PRO A 39 11.34 -7.90 -8.81
C PRO A 39 12.79 -8.32 -8.58
N LEU A 40 13.75 -7.51 -9.02
CA LEU A 40 15.17 -7.78 -8.82
C LEU A 40 15.53 -7.77 -7.33
N LYS A 41 15.24 -6.68 -6.62
CA LYS A 41 15.49 -6.55 -5.18
C LYS A 41 14.80 -7.65 -4.37
N TYR A 42 13.56 -8.01 -4.75
CA TYR A 42 12.85 -9.09 -4.09
C TYR A 42 13.57 -10.43 -4.27
N SER A 43 14.01 -10.73 -5.49
CA SER A 43 14.75 -11.97 -5.78
C SER A 43 16.07 -12.05 -5.02
N GLU A 44 16.80 -10.96 -4.92
CA GLU A 44 18.04 -10.83 -4.15
C GLU A 44 17.81 -10.99 -2.66
N HIS A 45 16.77 -10.33 -2.13
CA HIS A 45 16.36 -10.45 -0.73
C HIS A 45 15.96 -11.89 -0.39
N LEU A 46 15.14 -12.51 -1.25
CA LEU A 46 14.71 -13.90 -1.09
C LEU A 46 15.90 -14.88 -1.12
N TYR A 47 16.85 -14.67 -2.04
CA TYR A 47 18.07 -15.48 -2.10
C TYR A 47 18.85 -15.39 -0.78
N ASN A 48 19.10 -14.20 -0.27
CA ASN A 48 19.80 -14.00 0.99
C ASN A 48 19.06 -14.68 2.15
N THR A 49 17.74 -14.56 2.20
CA THR A 49 16.89 -15.14 3.24
C THR A 49 16.95 -16.68 3.22
N ILE A 50 16.82 -17.29 2.04
CA ILE A 50 16.82 -18.76 1.90
C ILE A 50 18.21 -19.35 2.17
N THR A 51 19.27 -18.69 1.73
CA THR A 51 20.64 -19.19 1.88
C THR A 51 21.27 -18.84 3.23
N GLY A 52 20.66 -17.93 3.99
CA GLY A 52 21.23 -17.39 5.22
C GLY A 52 22.51 -16.56 4.99
N THR A 53 22.71 -16.04 3.77
CA THR A 53 23.87 -15.26 3.36
C THR A 53 23.50 -13.81 3.09
N GLN A 54 24.51 -12.95 2.97
CA GLN A 54 24.38 -11.57 2.48
C GLN A 54 25.11 -11.40 1.15
N PHE A 55 24.85 -12.33 0.23
CA PHE A 55 25.49 -12.29 -1.09
C PHE A 55 25.13 -11.02 -1.87
N TYR A 56 23.92 -10.53 -1.70
CA TYR A 56 23.42 -9.27 -2.27
C TYR A 56 23.29 -8.20 -1.16
N PRO A 57 24.32 -7.40 -0.89
CA PRO A 57 24.30 -6.45 0.24
C PRO A 57 23.30 -5.31 0.05
N ASP A 58 23.00 -4.94 -1.20
CA ASP A 58 22.14 -3.78 -1.54
C ASP A 58 20.68 -4.13 -1.81
N CYS A 59 20.24 -5.35 -1.48
CA CYS A 59 18.86 -5.78 -1.71
C CYS A 59 17.85 -5.19 -0.71
N ALA A 60 18.31 -4.62 0.40
CA ALA A 60 17.44 -4.01 1.40
C ALA A 60 16.73 -2.76 0.85
N VAL A 61 15.43 -2.66 1.11
CA VAL A 61 14.65 -1.46 0.79
C VAL A 61 14.91 -0.42 1.88
N LYS A 62 15.29 0.79 1.46
CA LYS A 62 15.44 1.89 2.42
C LYS A 62 14.07 2.29 2.96
N LYS A 63 14.07 2.70 4.23
CA LYS A 63 12.82 3.07 4.92
C LYS A 63 12.00 4.08 4.13
N GLU A 64 12.65 5.09 3.58
CA GLU A 64 12.01 6.19 2.84
C GLU A 64 11.42 5.75 1.50
N GLU A 65 11.92 4.64 0.95
CA GLU A 65 11.52 4.11 -0.36
C GLU A 65 10.38 3.07 -0.25
N ILE A 66 9.99 2.65 0.95
CA ILE A 66 9.06 1.52 1.14
C ILE A 66 7.76 1.66 0.33
N LEU A 67 7.18 2.86 0.30
CA LEU A 67 5.92 3.10 -0.41
C LEU A 67 6.06 2.93 -1.94
N ASP A 68 7.26 3.12 -2.49
CA ASP A 68 7.53 2.96 -3.92
C ASP A 68 7.54 1.48 -4.33
N PHE A 69 7.68 0.57 -3.37
CA PHE A 69 7.66 -0.89 -3.54
C PHE A 69 6.26 -1.50 -3.38
N LEU A 70 5.30 -0.75 -2.82
CA LEU A 70 3.95 -1.21 -2.58
C LEU A 70 3.06 -1.06 -3.82
N GLN A 71 2.09 -1.96 -3.97
CA GLN A 71 1.00 -1.85 -4.94
C GLN A 71 -0.04 -0.83 -4.44
N PRO A 72 -0.90 -0.30 -5.33
CA PRO A 72 -2.00 0.57 -4.91
C PRO A 72 -2.81 0.00 -3.75
N GLU A 73 -3.21 -1.26 -3.84
CA GLU A 73 -4.01 -1.95 -2.83
C GLU A 73 -3.27 -2.09 -1.49
N ASP A 74 -1.94 -2.21 -1.53
CA ASP A 74 -1.13 -2.25 -0.30
C ASP A 74 -1.10 -0.90 0.40
N VAL A 75 -1.00 0.18 -0.38
CA VAL A 75 -1.01 1.55 0.17
C VAL A 75 -2.39 1.90 0.73
N GLU A 76 -3.46 1.50 0.06
CA GLU A 76 -4.84 1.65 0.55
C GLU A 76 -5.03 0.92 1.88
N GLU A 77 -4.53 -0.32 1.99
CA GLU A 77 -4.58 -1.10 3.23
C GLU A 77 -3.82 -0.41 4.36
N VAL A 78 -2.61 0.10 4.09
CA VAL A 78 -1.82 0.85 5.08
C VAL A 78 -2.54 2.12 5.52
N VAL A 79 -3.12 2.88 4.60
CA VAL A 79 -3.92 4.07 4.92
C VAL A 79 -5.14 3.70 5.77
N SER A 80 -5.81 2.60 5.44
CA SER A 80 -6.93 2.08 6.22
C SER A 80 -6.53 1.76 7.66
N LEU A 81 -5.43 1.02 7.85
CA LEU A 81 -4.91 0.70 9.18
C LEU A 81 -4.48 1.96 9.94
N TYR A 82 -3.81 2.89 9.27
CA TYR A 82 -3.40 4.16 9.86
C TYR A 82 -4.59 4.98 10.37
N LEU A 83 -5.64 5.10 9.57
CA LEU A 83 -6.85 5.82 9.99
C LEU A 83 -7.54 5.14 11.16
N GLN A 84 -7.54 3.81 11.22
CA GLN A 84 -8.16 3.08 12.31
C GLN A 84 -7.37 3.18 13.62
N LEU A 85 -6.06 3.06 13.57
CA LEU A 85 -5.22 2.96 14.76
C LEU A 85 -4.74 4.32 15.28
N GLU A 86 -4.37 5.22 14.37
CA GLU A 86 -3.79 6.51 14.74
C GLU A 86 -4.80 7.67 14.73
N LYS A 87 -5.85 7.57 13.89
CA LYS A 87 -6.83 8.65 13.73
C LYS A 87 -8.18 8.35 14.38
N GLY A 88 -8.39 7.14 14.88
CA GLY A 88 -9.60 6.79 15.63
C GLY A 88 -10.84 6.59 14.77
N TYR A 89 -10.67 6.14 13.53
CA TYR A 89 -11.78 5.78 12.64
C TYR A 89 -12.09 4.29 12.70
N LEU A 90 -13.30 3.92 12.31
CA LEU A 90 -13.75 2.55 12.11
C LEU A 90 -14.11 2.37 10.64
N LEU A 91 -13.57 1.34 10.01
CA LEU A 91 -13.81 1.06 8.61
C LEU A 91 -15.17 0.39 8.39
N TYR A 92 -15.92 0.86 7.39
CA TYR A 92 -17.07 0.14 6.86
C TYR A 92 -16.63 -0.82 5.76
N SER A 93 -16.31 -2.05 6.13
CA SER A 93 -15.76 -3.08 5.23
C SER A 93 -16.64 -3.38 3.99
N SER A 94 -17.95 -3.17 4.10
CA SER A 94 -18.87 -3.32 2.96
C SER A 94 -18.66 -2.29 1.85
N THR A 95 -18.01 -1.16 2.16
CA THR A 95 -17.79 -0.08 1.20
C THR A 95 -16.55 -0.29 0.33
N ASN A 96 -15.60 -1.13 0.74
CA ASN A 96 -14.41 -1.49 -0.05
C ASN A 96 -14.74 -2.20 -1.38
N LYS A 97 -15.99 -2.65 -1.55
CA LYS A 97 -16.46 -3.31 -2.79
C LYS A 97 -17.16 -2.37 -3.74
N LEU A 98 -17.38 -1.14 -3.34
CA LEU A 98 -17.95 -0.11 -4.18
C LEU A 98 -16.78 0.49 -4.97
N ASP A 99 -16.64 0.06 -6.22
CA ASP A 99 -15.71 0.65 -7.18
C ASP A 99 -16.17 2.07 -7.51
N THR A 100 -15.98 2.97 -6.56
CA THR A 100 -16.30 4.38 -6.72
C THR A 100 -15.04 5.11 -7.19
N GLN A 101 -15.17 5.90 -8.24
CA GLN A 101 -14.05 6.72 -8.73
C GLN A 101 -13.63 7.82 -7.75
N THR A 102 -14.41 8.02 -6.69
CA THR A 102 -14.29 9.20 -5.82
C THR A 102 -13.54 8.92 -4.51
N TYR A 103 -13.66 7.73 -3.94
CA TYR A 103 -12.97 7.35 -2.70
C TYR A 103 -12.78 5.82 -2.62
N GLU A 104 -11.78 5.38 -1.86
CA GLU A 104 -11.43 3.96 -1.77
C GLU A 104 -12.38 3.20 -0.82
N PHE A 105 -12.72 3.80 0.31
CA PHE A 105 -13.64 3.24 1.29
C PHE A 105 -14.29 4.32 2.14
N VAL A 106 -15.27 3.94 2.96
CA VAL A 106 -15.88 4.83 3.95
C VAL A 106 -15.48 4.38 5.34
N ALA A 107 -15.04 5.32 6.15
CA ALA A 107 -14.83 5.12 7.58
C ALA A 107 -15.71 6.09 8.38
N VAL A 108 -15.91 5.81 9.66
CA VAL A 108 -16.67 6.65 10.58
C VAL A 108 -15.83 6.95 11.81
N ALA A 109 -15.88 8.16 12.31
CA ALA A 109 -15.27 8.50 13.60
C ALA A 109 -15.82 7.60 14.70
N ARG A 110 -14.98 7.19 15.67
CA ARG A 110 -15.39 6.27 16.74
C ARG A 110 -16.58 6.75 17.56
N ASP A 111 -16.73 8.07 17.68
CA ASP A 111 -17.86 8.71 18.35
C ASP A 111 -19.11 8.87 17.47
N GLY A 112 -19.03 8.43 16.21
CA GLY A 112 -20.11 8.53 15.23
C GLY A 112 -20.37 9.94 14.71
N SER A 113 -19.54 10.93 15.04
CA SER A 113 -19.79 12.35 14.75
C SER A 113 -19.77 12.68 13.25
N HIS A 114 -18.93 11.99 12.46
CA HIS A 114 -18.77 12.25 11.03
C HIS A 114 -18.16 11.03 10.32
N LYS A 115 -18.27 11.03 8.99
CA LYS A 115 -17.61 10.05 8.13
C LYS A 115 -16.27 10.55 7.62
N ALA A 116 -15.46 9.62 7.16
CA ALA A 116 -14.20 9.89 6.49
C ALA A 116 -14.14 9.14 5.15
N TYR A 117 -13.68 9.86 4.14
CA TYR A 117 -13.54 9.38 2.76
C TYR A 117 -12.08 9.49 2.34
N PRO A 118 -11.29 8.44 2.47
CA PRO A 118 -9.91 8.44 2.01
C PRO A 118 -9.82 8.22 0.51
N GLN A 119 -8.90 8.95 -0.12
CA GLN A 119 -8.49 8.77 -1.49
C GLN A 119 -6.98 8.57 -1.55
N VAL A 120 -6.56 7.50 -2.20
CA VAL A 120 -5.16 7.09 -2.33
C VAL A 120 -4.76 7.07 -3.81
N LYS A 121 -3.58 7.58 -4.14
CA LYS A 121 -2.97 7.48 -5.46
C LYS A 121 -1.51 7.07 -5.34
N THR A 122 -1.08 6.12 -6.14
CA THR A 122 0.31 5.62 -6.12
C THR A 122 1.17 6.14 -7.27
N GLY A 123 0.54 6.71 -8.29
CA GLY A 123 1.27 7.25 -9.44
C GLY A 123 1.49 8.75 -9.35
N LYS A 124 2.00 9.32 -10.46
CA LYS A 124 2.29 10.76 -10.62
C LYS A 124 1.05 11.60 -10.92
N THR A 125 -0.12 10.99 -11.05
CA THR A 125 -1.36 11.71 -11.33
C THR A 125 -1.67 12.65 -10.16
N PRO A 126 -1.90 13.95 -10.42
CA PRO A 126 -2.26 14.89 -9.37
C PRO A 126 -3.57 14.48 -8.68
N LEU A 127 -3.60 14.66 -7.38
CA LEU A 127 -4.79 14.45 -6.56
C LEU A 127 -5.51 15.79 -6.40
N ASP A 128 -6.61 15.98 -7.12
CA ASP A 128 -7.37 17.24 -7.13
C ASP A 128 -8.54 17.18 -6.15
N GLY A 129 -8.45 17.97 -5.08
CA GLY A 129 -9.46 18.06 -4.02
C GLY A 129 -10.79 18.67 -4.49
N SER A 130 -10.85 19.32 -5.66
CA SER A 130 -12.09 19.91 -6.17
C SER A 130 -13.21 18.87 -6.33
N HIS A 131 -12.86 17.61 -6.60
CA HIS A 131 -13.80 16.49 -6.75
C HIS A 131 -14.47 16.06 -5.44
N TYR A 132 -13.95 16.49 -4.29
CA TYR A 132 -14.40 16.04 -2.96
C TYR A 132 -15.08 17.12 -2.12
N LYS A 133 -15.28 18.31 -2.68
CA LYS A 133 -15.87 19.46 -1.97
C LYS A 133 -17.25 19.20 -1.40
N GLU A 134 -18.09 18.44 -2.12
CA GLU A 134 -19.42 18.09 -1.65
C GLU A 134 -19.40 17.21 -0.39
N LEU A 135 -18.40 16.32 -0.27
CA LEU A 135 -18.25 15.47 0.91
C LEU A 135 -17.91 16.30 2.14
N THR A 136 -17.04 17.31 2.01
CA THR A 136 -16.65 18.19 3.13
C THR A 136 -17.75 19.18 3.51
N ALA A 137 -18.63 19.54 2.59
CA ALA A 137 -19.73 20.47 2.86
C ALA A 137 -20.73 19.96 3.90
N ASN A 138 -20.84 18.65 4.07
CA ASN A 138 -21.70 17.98 5.04
C ASN A 138 -21.05 17.80 6.44
N GLY A 139 -19.86 18.35 6.67
CA GLY A 139 -19.10 18.18 7.91
C GLY A 139 -18.30 16.87 7.96
N ASP A 140 -18.30 16.10 6.90
CA ASP A 140 -17.47 14.89 6.76
C ASP A 140 -16.01 15.25 6.45
N LYS A 141 -15.11 14.29 6.64
CA LYS A 141 -13.68 14.43 6.40
C LYS A 141 -13.26 13.74 5.09
N VAL A 142 -12.35 14.37 4.38
CA VAL A 142 -11.67 13.75 3.23
C VAL A 142 -10.20 13.65 3.54
N PHE A 143 -9.65 12.44 3.49
CA PHE A 143 -8.22 12.19 3.67
C PHE A 143 -7.60 11.91 2.30
N LEU A 144 -6.54 12.66 1.99
CA LEU A 144 -5.84 12.54 0.71
C LEU A 144 -4.43 12.01 0.93
N PHE A 145 -4.06 11.02 0.14
CA PHE A 145 -2.70 10.51 0.11
C PHE A 145 -2.24 10.22 -1.32
N THR A 146 -1.04 10.64 -1.65
CA THR A 146 -0.38 10.23 -2.89
C THR A 146 1.09 9.89 -2.63
N VAL A 147 1.59 8.84 -3.31
CA VAL A 147 2.98 8.43 -3.18
C VAL A 147 3.91 9.37 -3.96
N GLU A 148 3.55 9.72 -5.21
CA GLU A 148 4.40 10.51 -6.11
C GLU A 148 3.71 11.74 -6.69
N GLY A 149 2.37 11.86 -6.55
CA GLY A 149 1.58 12.91 -7.17
C GLY A 149 1.64 14.24 -6.41
N GLU A 150 1.16 15.27 -7.07
CA GLU A 150 0.97 16.59 -6.48
C GLU A 150 -0.45 16.75 -5.93
N TYR A 151 -0.60 17.58 -4.91
CA TYR A 151 -1.90 17.96 -4.37
C TYR A 151 -2.37 19.28 -4.96
N LYS A 152 -3.64 19.34 -5.39
CA LYS A 152 -4.29 20.54 -5.92
C LYS A 152 -5.65 20.75 -5.25
N ASN A 153 -6.03 22.02 -5.02
CA ASN A 153 -7.36 22.40 -4.52
C ASN A 153 -7.80 21.67 -3.23
N THR A 154 -6.90 21.43 -2.28
CA THR A 154 -7.12 20.59 -1.08
C THR A 154 -7.62 21.36 0.14
N ALA A 155 -8.06 22.61 -0.03
CA ALA A 155 -8.57 23.40 1.09
C ALA A 155 -9.74 22.71 1.81
N GLY A 156 -9.63 22.57 3.15
CA GLY A 156 -10.63 21.88 3.97
C GLY A 156 -10.50 20.35 4.01
N MET A 157 -9.43 19.79 3.45
CA MET A 157 -9.16 18.36 3.44
C MET A 157 -7.91 18.04 4.25
N ASP A 158 -7.84 16.83 4.79
CA ASP A 158 -6.72 16.35 5.58
C ASP A 158 -5.73 15.60 4.67
N ILE A 159 -4.51 16.11 4.52
CA ILE A 159 -3.43 15.43 3.80
C ILE A 159 -2.69 14.52 4.77
N ILE A 160 -2.59 13.24 4.42
CA ILE A 160 -1.78 12.30 5.18
C ILE A 160 -0.31 12.55 4.84
N ASP A 161 0.50 12.81 5.88
CA ASP A 161 1.93 13.01 5.69
C ASP A 161 2.64 11.69 5.33
N ARG A 162 3.47 11.72 4.27
CA ARG A 162 4.23 10.56 3.78
C ARG A 162 5.12 9.96 4.88
N LYS A 163 5.81 10.83 5.63
CA LYS A 163 6.70 10.39 6.71
C LYS A 163 5.92 9.72 7.84
N ALA A 164 4.78 10.29 8.24
CA ALA A 164 3.92 9.69 9.26
C ALA A 164 3.42 8.30 8.86
N LEU A 165 3.05 8.10 7.58
CA LEU A 165 2.62 6.79 7.09
C LEU A 165 3.78 5.78 7.06
N ILE A 166 4.98 6.19 6.67
CA ILE A 166 6.18 5.35 6.72
C ILE A 166 6.52 4.97 8.17
N ASP A 167 6.51 5.93 9.08
CA ASP A 167 6.77 5.69 10.50
C ASP A 167 5.74 4.74 11.11
N PHE A 168 4.47 4.86 10.70
CA PHE A 168 3.41 3.92 11.06
C PHE A 168 3.69 2.49 10.60
N ILE A 169 4.09 2.27 9.35
CA ILE A 169 4.45 0.95 8.83
C ILE A 169 5.55 0.30 9.70
N TYR A 170 6.60 1.05 9.97
CA TYR A 170 7.75 0.53 10.73
C TYR A 170 7.44 0.38 12.23
N GLY A 171 6.56 1.20 12.78
CA GLY A 171 6.10 1.09 14.18
C GLY A 171 5.14 -0.09 14.39
N HIS A 172 4.46 -0.53 13.34
CA HIS A 172 3.41 -1.56 13.41
C HIS A 172 3.68 -2.77 12.53
N LYS A 173 4.96 -3.18 12.38
CA LYS A 173 5.38 -4.29 11.49
C LYS A 173 4.56 -5.57 11.68
N SER A 174 4.22 -5.92 12.91
CA SER A 174 3.54 -7.18 13.24
C SER A 174 2.14 -7.29 12.66
N ILE A 175 1.45 -6.16 12.46
CA ILE A 175 0.08 -6.13 11.91
C ILE A 175 0.04 -5.85 10.41
N MET A 176 1.18 -5.53 9.78
CA MET A 176 1.22 -5.34 8.35
C MET A 176 0.89 -6.64 7.61
N PRO A 177 0.17 -6.57 6.48
CA PRO A 177 -0.02 -7.72 5.59
C PRO A 177 1.28 -8.41 5.24
N GLY A 178 1.26 -9.73 5.07
CA GLY A 178 2.45 -10.53 4.79
C GLY A 178 3.28 -10.01 3.62
N ARG A 179 2.62 -9.59 2.54
CA ARG A 179 3.24 -9.02 1.33
C ARG A 179 3.97 -7.69 1.57
N ILE A 180 3.58 -6.92 2.59
CA ILE A 180 4.29 -5.71 3.01
C ILE A 180 5.46 -6.08 3.93
N ARG A 181 5.24 -7.02 4.87
CA ARG A 181 6.27 -7.47 5.81
C ARG A 181 7.50 -8.05 5.13
N GLN A 182 7.36 -8.58 3.92
CA GLN A 182 8.51 -9.08 3.13
C GLN A 182 9.56 -8.00 2.84
N TRP A 183 9.22 -6.73 2.97
CA TRP A 183 10.12 -5.60 2.75
C TRP A 183 10.68 -4.99 4.04
N LEU A 184 10.22 -5.41 5.22
CA LEU A 184 10.51 -4.83 6.54
C LEU A 184 11.52 -5.66 7.33
#